data_fdc145b6ea2d31f65d515cf30efd28fc
#
_entry.id   fdc145b6ea2d31f65d515cf30efd28fc
#
_cell.length_a   1.000
_cell.length_b   1.000
_cell.length_c   1.000
_cell.angle_alpha   90.00
_cell.angle_beta   90.00
_cell.angle_gamma   90.00
#
_symmetry.space_group_name_H-M   'P 1'
#
loop_
_entity.id
_entity.type
_entity.pdbx_description
1 polymer ?
#
loop_
_entity_poly.entity_id
_entity_poly.type
_entity_poly.pdbx_seq_one_letter_code
_entity_poly.pdbx_strand_id
1 'polypeptide(L)'
;QDQAMIKEINPDVVILATGAKPVLLPVDGKEEMIAANDILSGKISIPGGNVAVIGGGMVGIETAEYLLHHSRGAAKVTLIEMAESIGQGMVPNNLVPTLKRLQQERVQVVTGAKVKSLEQGTVTVETAAGEVQHPGFTHVVCAVGSKAWNPLYEEIKDTYETYVIGDAREVAQALEAVRAAYELGYQL
;
A
#
# COMPACT_ATOMS: atom_id res chain seq x y z
N GLN A 1 21.44 14.52 3.54
CA GLN A 1 21.18 15.89 3.05
C GLN A 1 20.34 16.69 4.03
N ASP A 2 19.36 16.07 4.64
CA ASP A 2 18.36 16.78 5.45
C ASP A 2 18.92 17.24 6.81
N GLN A 3 19.80 16.46 7.46
CA GLN A 3 20.44 16.86 8.71
C GLN A 3 21.35 18.10 8.54
N ALA A 4 22.07 18.20 7.42
CA ALA A 4 22.91 19.36 7.14
C ALA A 4 22.09 20.63 6.96
N MET A 5 20.94 20.54 6.29
CA MET A 5 20.00 21.65 6.12
C MET A 5 19.39 22.09 7.45
N ILE A 6 19.00 21.15 8.32
CA ILE A 6 18.49 21.48 9.66
C ILE A 6 19.53 22.23 10.48
N LYS A 7 20.80 21.79 10.43
CA LYS A 7 21.91 22.48 11.12
C LYS A 7 22.16 23.87 10.59
N GLU A 8 22.03 24.08 9.28
CA GLU A 8 22.19 25.41 8.64
C GLU A 8 21.08 26.37 9.04
N ILE A 9 19.83 25.90 9.06
CA ILE A 9 18.65 26.70 9.45
C ILE A 9 18.64 26.97 10.96
N ASN A 10 19.12 26.00 11.76
CA ASN A 10 19.12 26.02 13.23
C ASN A 10 17.77 26.41 13.83
N PRO A 11 16.69 25.63 13.55
CA PRO A 11 15.35 25.96 14.02
C PRO A 11 15.18 25.65 15.50
N ASP A 12 14.22 26.33 16.16
CA ASP A 12 13.82 26.04 17.53
C ASP A 12 13.07 24.69 17.62
N VAL A 13 12.25 24.38 16.61
CA VAL A 13 11.42 23.18 16.52
C VAL A 13 11.54 22.54 15.14
N VAL A 14 11.59 21.19 15.11
CA VAL A 14 11.54 20.40 13.87
C VAL A 14 10.29 19.54 13.85
N ILE A 15 9.50 19.64 12.78
CA ILE A 15 8.32 18.80 12.57
C ILE A 15 8.61 17.83 11.41
N LEU A 16 8.61 16.53 11.71
CA LEU A 16 8.80 15.45 10.73
C LEU A 16 7.44 14.95 10.24
N ALA A 17 7.11 15.30 9.01
CA ALA A 17 5.91 14.82 8.28
C ALA A 17 6.33 14.09 7.00
N THR A 18 7.31 13.19 7.12
CA THR A 18 8.00 12.52 6.01
C THR A 18 7.20 11.38 5.36
N GLY A 19 5.99 11.12 5.89
CA GLY A 19 5.06 10.16 5.31
C GLY A 19 5.41 8.70 5.59
N ALA A 20 5.05 7.83 4.67
CA ALA A 20 5.23 6.38 4.77
C ALA A 20 5.84 5.79 3.50
N LYS A 21 6.37 4.58 3.60
CA LYS A 21 6.86 3.79 2.46
C LYS A 21 6.02 2.55 2.26
N PRO A 22 5.71 2.15 1.01
CA PRO A 22 5.05 0.89 0.72
C PRO A 22 5.83 -0.28 1.29
N VAL A 23 5.11 -1.27 1.80
CA VAL A 23 5.69 -2.53 2.27
C VAL A 23 5.54 -3.56 1.15
N LEU A 24 6.64 -4.24 0.81
CA LEU A 24 6.57 -5.48 0.04
C LEU A 24 6.53 -6.65 1.02
N LEU A 25 5.74 -7.68 0.68
CA LEU A 25 5.67 -8.88 1.51
C LEU A 25 7.06 -9.52 1.65
N PRO A 26 7.47 -9.90 2.86
CA PRO A 26 8.76 -10.57 3.09
C PRO A 26 8.67 -12.07 2.79
N VAL A 27 8.39 -12.42 1.53
CA VAL A 27 8.28 -13.79 1.03
C VAL A 27 9.32 -14.03 -0.06
N ASP A 28 9.58 -15.30 -0.36
CA ASP A 28 10.45 -15.68 -1.48
C ASP A 28 9.84 -15.19 -2.80
N GLY A 29 10.66 -14.63 -3.69
CA GLY A 29 10.24 -14.02 -4.94
C GLY A 29 9.68 -12.60 -4.81
N LYS A 30 9.84 -11.93 -3.66
CA LYS A 30 9.35 -10.55 -3.44
C LYS A 30 9.90 -9.53 -4.44
N GLU A 31 11.04 -9.80 -5.05
CA GLU A 31 11.67 -8.98 -6.09
C GLU A 31 10.86 -8.93 -7.39
N GLU A 32 9.96 -9.88 -7.61
CA GLU A 32 9.01 -9.89 -8.72
C GLU A 32 7.81 -8.95 -8.48
N MET A 33 7.65 -8.44 -7.24
CA MET A 33 6.51 -7.58 -6.88
C MET A 33 6.73 -6.13 -7.30
N ILE A 34 5.67 -5.52 -7.79
CA ILE A 34 5.56 -4.08 -8.03
C ILE A 34 4.74 -3.46 -6.90
N ALA A 35 5.22 -2.38 -6.30
CA ALA A 35 4.43 -1.67 -5.30
C ALA A 35 3.21 -0.99 -5.94
N ALA A 36 2.03 -1.16 -5.36
CA ALA A 36 0.79 -0.54 -5.85
C ALA A 36 0.91 0.98 -6.00
N ASN A 37 1.59 1.64 -5.06
CA ASN A 37 1.81 3.08 -5.09
C ASN A 37 2.61 3.56 -6.32
N ASP A 38 3.55 2.75 -6.83
CA ASP A 38 4.31 3.10 -8.04
C ASP A 38 3.43 3.06 -9.30
N ILE A 39 2.39 2.21 -9.31
CA ILE A 39 1.40 2.15 -10.38
C ILE A 39 0.42 3.31 -10.26
N LEU A 40 -0.17 3.52 -9.09
CA LEU A 40 -1.17 4.57 -8.85
C LEU A 40 -0.60 5.98 -9.05
N SER A 41 0.69 6.19 -8.74
CA SER A 41 1.39 7.45 -9.00
C SER A 41 1.82 7.64 -10.47
N GLY A 42 1.62 6.64 -11.33
CA GLY A 42 2.04 6.67 -12.74
C GLY A 42 3.54 6.47 -12.96
N LYS A 43 4.30 6.14 -11.93
CA LYS A 43 5.75 5.86 -12.04
C LYS A 43 6.02 4.57 -12.82
N ILE A 44 5.16 3.57 -12.64
CA ILE A 44 5.17 2.31 -13.38
C ILE A 44 3.84 2.14 -14.11
N SER A 45 3.88 1.80 -15.40
CA SER A 45 2.71 1.49 -16.21
C SER A 45 2.72 0.01 -16.58
N ILE A 46 1.62 -0.68 -16.32
CA ILE A 46 1.42 -2.07 -16.74
C ILE A 46 0.66 -2.07 -18.07
N PRO A 47 1.23 -2.66 -19.14
CA PRO A 47 0.61 -2.61 -20.48
C PRO A 47 -0.64 -3.49 -20.63
N GLY A 48 -0.97 -4.31 -19.64
CA GLY A 48 -2.06 -5.27 -19.62
C GLY A 48 -1.59 -6.66 -19.20
N GLY A 49 -2.37 -7.69 -19.48
CA GLY A 49 -2.05 -9.08 -19.14
C GLY A 49 -2.85 -9.61 -17.94
N ASN A 50 -2.36 -10.66 -17.33
CA ASN A 50 -2.95 -11.28 -16.14
C ASN A 50 -2.22 -10.80 -14.89
N VAL A 51 -2.88 -10.01 -14.07
CA VAL A 51 -2.27 -9.30 -12.94
C VAL A 51 -2.82 -9.83 -11.62
N ALA A 52 -1.93 -10.29 -10.72
CA ALA A 52 -2.28 -10.52 -9.33
C ALA A 52 -2.09 -9.22 -8.54
N VAL A 53 -3.09 -8.85 -7.75
CA VAL A 53 -2.99 -7.77 -6.75
C VAL A 53 -3.09 -8.40 -5.37
N ILE A 54 -2.01 -8.35 -4.60
CA ILE A 54 -1.92 -8.92 -3.26
C ILE A 54 -2.31 -7.85 -2.24
N GLY A 55 -3.36 -8.12 -1.48
CA GLY A 55 -3.99 -7.22 -0.52
C GLY A 55 -5.33 -6.69 -1.04
N GLY A 56 -6.41 -6.99 -0.33
CA GLY A 56 -7.79 -6.60 -0.65
C GLY A 56 -8.30 -5.40 0.15
N GLY A 57 -7.42 -4.59 0.74
CA GLY A 57 -7.76 -3.30 1.36
C GLY A 57 -8.05 -2.21 0.33
N MET A 58 -8.24 -0.96 0.78
CA MET A 58 -8.56 0.18 -0.09
C MET A 58 -7.59 0.32 -1.26
N VAL A 59 -6.28 0.34 -0.99
CA VAL A 59 -5.24 0.51 -2.02
C VAL A 59 -5.26 -0.61 -3.04
N GLY A 60 -5.49 -1.87 -2.62
CA GLY A 60 -5.58 -3.01 -3.53
C GLY A 60 -6.79 -2.93 -4.45
N ILE A 61 -7.93 -2.53 -3.92
CA ILE A 61 -9.16 -2.32 -4.69
C ILE A 61 -8.99 -1.17 -5.70
N GLU A 62 -8.46 -0.03 -5.26
CA GLU A 62 -8.15 1.11 -6.14
C GLU A 62 -7.17 0.73 -7.24
N THR A 63 -6.15 -0.08 -6.90
CA THR A 63 -5.19 -0.59 -7.88
C THR A 63 -5.86 -1.51 -8.90
N ALA A 64 -6.75 -2.38 -8.47
CA ALA A 64 -7.50 -3.25 -9.38
C ALA A 64 -8.36 -2.44 -10.35
N GLU A 65 -9.14 -1.46 -9.86
CA GLU A 65 -9.94 -0.56 -10.68
C GLU A 65 -9.05 0.26 -11.64
N TYR A 66 -7.92 0.80 -11.14
CA TYR A 66 -6.98 1.55 -11.97
C TYR A 66 -6.43 0.71 -13.14
N LEU A 67 -6.01 -0.52 -12.87
CA LEU A 67 -5.47 -1.42 -13.88
C LEU A 67 -6.49 -1.75 -14.98
N LEU A 68 -7.75 -1.96 -14.62
CA LEU A 68 -8.83 -2.23 -15.58
C LEU A 68 -9.09 -1.06 -16.54
N HIS A 69 -8.96 0.17 -16.05
CA HIS A 69 -9.31 1.37 -16.81
C HIS A 69 -8.12 2.03 -17.52
N HIS A 70 -6.90 1.85 -17.02
CA HIS A 70 -5.71 2.59 -17.49
C HIS A 70 -4.65 1.69 -18.14
N SER A 71 -4.82 0.36 -18.13
CA SER A 71 -3.94 -0.52 -18.91
C SER A 71 -4.20 -0.38 -20.39
N ARG A 72 -3.14 -0.33 -21.19
CA ARG A 72 -3.24 -0.23 -22.67
C ARG A 72 -3.77 -1.49 -23.36
N GLY A 73 -3.95 -2.58 -22.60
CA GLY A 73 -4.52 -3.85 -23.04
C GLY A 73 -5.52 -4.34 -22.00
N ALA A 74 -6.37 -5.31 -22.36
CA ALA A 74 -7.32 -5.90 -21.40
C ALA A 74 -6.56 -6.56 -20.25
N ALA A 75 -6.52 -5.90 -19.11
CA ALA A 75 -6.00 -6.51 -17.89
C ALA A 75 -7.04 -7.48 -17.33
N LYS A 76 -6.60 -8.68 -16.98
CA LYS A 76 -7.36 -9.57 -16.09
C LYS A 76 -6.77 -9.40 -14.69
N VAL A 77 -7.61 -9.05 -13.73
CA VAL A 77 -7.14 -8.78 -12.37
C VAL A 77 -7.67 -9.86 -11.42
N THR A 78 -6.76 -10.39 -10.61
CA THR A 78 -7.06 -11.27 -9.48
C THR A 78 -6.61 -10.59 -8.20
N LEU A 79 -7.55 -10.26 -7.31
CA LEU A 79 -7.29 -9.82 -5.95
C LEU A 79 -7.08 -11.03 -5.04
N ILE A 80 -5.95 -11.07 -4.33
CA ILE A 80 -5.62 -12.13 -3.38
C ILE A 80 -5.53 -11.49 -1.98
N GLU A 81 -6.39 -11.94 -1.06
CA GLU A 81 -6.49 -11.40 0.29
C GLU A 81 -6.41 -12.51 1.34
N MET A 82 -5.60 -12.30 2.38
CA MET A 82 -5.44 -13.25 3.47
C MET A 82 -6.66 -13.32 4.40
N ALA A 83 -7.40 -12.21 4.53
CA ALA A 83 -8.62 -12.17 5.30
C ALA A 83 -9.80 -12.82 4.54
N GLU A 84 -10.88 -13.12 5.26
CA GLU A 84 -12.08 -13.74 4.70
C GLU A 84 -12.90 -12.81 3.79
N SER A 85 -12.57 -11.52 3.77
CA SER A 85 -13.25 -10.52 2.94
C SER A 85 -12.31 -9.41 2.52
N ILE A 86 -12.63 -8.74 1.40
CA ILE A 86 -11.94 -7.54 0.93
C ILE A 86 -12.65 -6.26 1.39
N GLY A 87 -11.99 -5.10 1.25
CA GLY A 87 -12.54 -3.78 1.56
C GLY A 87 -12.44 -3.41 3.04
N GLN A 88 -11.54 -4.02 3.79
CA GLN A 88 -11.30 -3.61 5.18
C GLN A 88 -10.88 -2.14 5.24
N GLY A 89 -11.47 -1.42 6.22
CA GLY A 89 -11.25 0.03 6.40
C GLY A 89 -12.10 0.92 5.49
N MET A 90 -12.86 0.36 4.55
CA MET A 90 -13.82 1.12 3.74
C MET A 90 -15.13 1.36 4.51
N VAL A 91 -15.69 2.57 4.38
CA VAL A 91 -17.02 2.83 4.91
C VAL A 91 -18.08 2.03 4.13
N PRO A 92 -19.13 1.50 4.80
CA PRO A 92 -20.12 0.62 4.16
C PRO A 92 -20.78 1.23 2.90
N ASN A 93 -21.03 2.52 2.90
CA ASN A 93 -21.65 3.22 1.77
C ASN A 93 -20.78 3.20 0.49
N ASN A 94 -19.48 3.06 0.64
CA ASN A 94 -18.54 2.95 -0.49
C ASN A 94 -18.26 1.50 -0.84
N LEU A 95 -18.21 0.60 0.16
CA LEU A 95 -17.86 -0.80 -0.01
C LEU A 95 -18.84 -1.53 -0.95
N VAL A 96 -20.14 -1.42 -0.71
CA VAL A 96 -21.15 -2.15 -1.48
C VAL A 96 -21.13 -1.79 -2.97
N PRO A 97 -21.16 -0.51 -3.38
CA PRO A 97 -21.01 -0.13 -4.78
C PRO A 97 -19.69 -0.59 -5.40
N THR A 98 -18.61 -0.54 -4.65
CA THR A 98 -17.28 -0.97 -5.11
C THR A 98 -17.23 -2.47 -5.39
N LEU A 99 -17.73 -3.31 -4.47
CA LEU A 99 -17.80 -4.76 -4.69
C LEU A 99 -18.65 -5.10 -5.93
N LYS A 100 -19.74 -4.38 -6.15
CA LYS A 100 -20.58 -4.55 -7.33
C LYS A 100 -19.83 -4.19 -8.62
N ARG A 101 -19.03 -3.10 -8.63
CA ARG A 101 -18.21 -2.73 -9.79
C ARG A 101 -17.15 -3.80 -10.08
N LEU A 102 -16.40 -4.25 -9.07
CA LEU A 102 -15.40 -5.31 -9.23
C LEU A 102 -16.01 -6.57 -9.83
N GLN A 103 -17.22 -6.96 -9.39
CA GLN A 103 -17.94 -8.10 -9.96
C GLN A 103 -18.35 -7.86 -11.42
N GLN A 104 -18.85 -6.68 -11.76
CA GLN A 104 -19.22 -6.31 -13.13
C GLN A 104 -18.01 -6.32 -14.06
N GLU A 105 -16.88 -5.87 -13.60
CA GLU A 105 -15.59 -5.85 -14.29
C GLU A 105 -14.88 -7.22 -14.29
N ARG A 106 -15.51 -8.24 -13.70
CA ARG A 106 -15.03 -9.62 -13.63
C ARG A 106 -13.68 -9.76 -12.93
N VAL A 107 -13.41 -8.92 -11.92
CA VAL A 107 -12.27 -9.12 -11.04
C VAL A 107 -12.45 -10.44 -10.29
N GLN A 108 -11.45 -11.30 -10.39
CA GLN A 108 -11.41 -12.52 -9.59
C GLN A 108 -10.97 -12.16 -8.16
N VAL A 109 -11.70 -12.61 -7.15
CA VAL A 109 -11.36 -12.37 -5.74
C VAL A 109 -11.09 -13.71 -5.06
N VAL A 110 -9.92 -13.83 -4.46
CA VAL A 110 -9.46 -14.99 -3.69
C VAL A 110 -9.22 -14.53 -2.25
N THR A 111 -10.07 -14.95 -1.33
CA THR A 111 -9.99 -14.62 0.10
C THR A 111 -9.53 -15.79 0.94
N GLY A 112 -9.18 -15.57 2.21
CA GLY A 112 -8.62 -16.60 3.09
C GLY A 112 -7.30 -17.17 2.55
N ALA A 113 -6.55 -16.40 1.75
CA ALA A 113 -5.41 -16.85 0.98
C ALA A 113 -4.15 -16.04 1.33
N LYS A 114 -3.34 -16.56 2.23
CA LYS A 114 -2.08 -15.93 2.66
C LYS A 114 -0.96 -16.28 1.70
N VAL A 115 -0.40 -15.28 1.02
CA VAL A 115 0.73 -15.47 0.11
C VAL A 115 1.96 -15.97 0.85
N LYS A 116 2.60 -17.02 0.31
CA LYS A 116 3.79 -17.68 0.86
C LYS A 116 5.02 -17.44 -0.01
N SER A 117 4.87 -17.50 -1.33
CA SER A 117 5.96 -17.31 -2.27
C SER A 117 5.48 -16.88 -3.64
N LEU A 118 6.40 -16.32 -4.42
CA LEU A 118 6.24 -16.04 -5.84
C LEU A 118 7.37 -16.72 -6.60
N GLU A 119 7.03 -17.31 -7.72
CA GLU A 119 8.01 -17.90 -8.62
C GLU A 119 7.50 -17.84 -10.06
N GLN A 120 8.20 -17.11 -10.93
CA GLN A 120 7.93 -17.04 -12.38
C GLN A 120 6.44 -16.81 -12.70
N GLY A 121 5.81 -15.81 -12.04
CA GLY A 121 4.40 -15.48 -12.23
C GLY A 121 3.41 -16.50 -11.62
N THR A 122 3.87 -17.38 -10.75
CA THR A 122 3.03 -18.25 -9.92
C THR A 122 2.99 -17.70 -8.50
N VAL A 123 1.81 -17.42 -7.98
CA VAL A 123 1.59 -17.03 -6.58
C VAL A 123 1.15 -18.27 -5.81
N THR A 124 1.94 -18.67 -4.82
CA THR A 124 1.60 -19.75 -3.91
C THR A 124 0.97 -19.17 -2.65
N VAL A 125 -0.21 -19.66 -2.29
CA VAL A 125 -0.96 -19.21 -1.11
C VAL A 125 -1.25 -20.35 -0.15
N GLU A 126 -1.31 -20.03 1.13
CA GLU A 126 -1.81 -20.92 2.19
C GLU A 126 -3.27 -20.59 2.46
N THR A 127 -4.14 -21.60 2.43
CA THR A 127 -5.57 -21.51 2.72
C THR A 127 -5.95 -22.49 3.83
N ALA A 128 -7.16 -22.41 4.34
CA ALA A 128 -7.68 -23.40 5.31
C ALA A 128 -7.67 -24.85 4.79
N ALA A 129 -7.69 -25.04 3.46
CA ALA A 129 -7.65 -26.35 2.82
C ALA A 129 -6.22 -26.83 2.49
N GLY A 130 -5.20 -26.00 2.78
CA GLY A 130 -3.81 -26.26 2.46
C GLY A 130 -3.24 -25.27 1.45
N GLU A 131 -2.09 -25.62 0.88
CA GLU A 131 -1.37 -24.78 -0.07
C GLU A 131 -1.95 -24.89 -1.48
N VAL A 132 -2.15 -23.76 -2.13
CA VAL A 132 -2.72 -23.66 -3.49
C VAL A 132 -1.82 -22.76 -4.34
N GLN A 133 -1.59 -23.18 -5.58
CA GLN A 133 -0.84 -22.39 -6.57
C GLN A 133 -1.76 -21.72 -7.57
N HIS A 134 -1.52 -20.43 -7.81
CA HIS A 134 -2.19 -19.62 -8.83
C HIS A 134 -1.16 -19.22 -9.90
N PRO A 135 -1.04 -19.97 -11.00
CA PRO A 135 -0.05 -19.72 -12.04
C PRO A 135 -0.54 -18.71 -13.10
N GLY A 136 0.39 -18.23 -13.90
CA GLY A 136 0.12 -17.53 -15.15
C GLY A 136 -0.08 -16.04 -15.00
N PHE A 137 0.37 -15.44 -13.92
CA PHE A 137 0.42 -13.99 -13.79
C PHE A 137 1.60 -13.42 -14.58
N THR A 138 1.33 -12.36 -15.32
CA THR A 138 2.36 -11.58 -16.02
C THR A 138 2.99 -10.54 -15.10
N HIS A 139 2.24 -10.07 -14.12
CA HIS A 139 2.67 -9.09 -13.13
C HIS A 139 2.05 -9.41 -11.76
N VAL A 140 2.80 -9.14 -10.71
CA VAL A 140 2.33 -9.26 -9.33
C VAL A 140 2.49 -7.91 -8.64
N VAL A 141 1.39 -7.36 -8.13
CA VAL A 141 1.32 -6.07 -7.48
C VAL A 141 1.10 -6.25 -5.99
N CYS A 142 1.91 -5.60 -5.18
CA CYS A 142 1.82 -5.65 -3.72
C CYS A 142 1.11 -4.40 -3.20
N ALA A 143 -0.04 -4.61 -2.53
CA ALA A 143 -0.91 -3.59 -1.96
C ALA A 143 -1.23 -3.87 -0.48
N VAL A 144 -0.26 -4.43 0.28
CA VAL A 144 -0.44 -4.85 1.68
C VAL A 144 -0.27 -3.72 2.69
N GLY A 145 -0.18 -2.49 2.21
CA GLY A 145 -0.09 -1.30 3.04
C GLY A 145 1.28 -0.63 3.03
N SER A 146 1.46 0.29 3.95
CA SER A 146 2.68 1.10 4.10
C SER A 146 3.17 1.06 5.54
N LYS A 147 4.42 1.44 5.75
CA LYS A 147 5.04 1.59 7.06
C LYS A 147 5.52 3.03 7.23
N ALA A 148 5.30 3.60 8.41
CA ALA A 148 5.81 4.90 8.79
C ALA A 148 7.31 5.05 8.46
N TRP A 149 7.69 6.24 7.97
CA TRP A 149 9.06 6.51 7.56
C TRP A 149 9.53 7.86 8.10
N ASN A 150 10.40 7.82 9.10
CA ASN A 150 10.93 9.00 9.78
C ASN A 150 12.44 8.83 10.11
N PRO A 151 13.31 8.65 9.11
CA PRO A 151 14.71 8.28 9.31
C PRO A 151 15.49 9.33 10.11
N LEU A 152 15.10 10.59 10.04
CA LEU A 152 15.82 11.68 10.72
C LEU A 152 15.53 11.77 12.20
N TYR A 153 14.44 11.18 12.71
CA TYR A 153 14.03 11.33 14.11
C TYR A 153 15.15 10.93 15.08
N GLU A 154 15.71 9.74 14.92
CA GLU A 154 16.77 9.24 15.79
C GLU A 154 18.08 10.06 15.71
N GLU A 155 18.30 10.74 14.58
CA GLU A 155 19.51 11.53 14.34
C GLU A 155 19.46 12.91 14.98
N ILE A 156 18.26 13.47 15.21
CA ILE A 156 18.10 14.87 15.61
C ILE A 156 17.35 15.07 16.94
N LYS A 157 16.62 14.07 17.45
CA LYS A 157 15.76 14.16 18.63
C LYS A 157 16.47 14.64 19.91
N ASP A 158 17.76 14.36 20.05
CA ASP A 158 18.56 14.76 21.20
C ASP A 158 19.17 16.18 21.06
N THR A 159 19.07 16.77 19.85
CA THR A 159 19.64 18.09 19.55
C THR A 159 18.56 19.15 19.37
N TYR A 160 17.42 18.78 18.80
CA TYR A 160 16.32 19.69 18.50
C TYR A 160 15.03 19.19 19.14
N GLU A 161 14.17 20.12 19.55
CA GLU A 161 12.79 19.79 19.89
C GLU A 161 12.09 19.26 18.64
N THR A 162 11.77 17.95 18.64
CA THR A 162 11.37 17.23 17.42
C THR A 162 10.03 16.53 17.60
N TYR A 163 9.10 16.80 16.70
CA TYR A 163 7.80 16.15 16.64
C TYR A 163 7.66 15.34 15.36
N VAL A 164 7.00 14.17 15.46
CA VAL A 164 6.66 13.31 14.31
C VAL A 164 5.14 13.26 14.18
N ILE A 165 4.61 13.62 13.01
CA ILE A 165 3.16 13.68 12.77
C ILE A 165 2.74 12.93 11.49
N GLY A 166 1.42 12.67 11.36
CA GLY A 166 0.84 12.00 10.21
C GLY A 166 1.43 10.61 9.99
N ASP A 167 1.50 10.17 8.75
CA ASP A 167 1.97 8.83 8.36
C ASP A 167 3.44 8.57 8.72
N ALA A 168 4.22 9.62 8.99
CA ALA A 168 5.58 9.46 9.51
C ALA A 168 5.59 8.88 10.94
N ARG A 169 4.52 9.08 11.70
CA ARG A 169 4.31 8.53 13.04
C ARG A 169 3.53 7.22 12.99
N GLU A 170 2.37 7.26 12.33
CA GLU A 170 1.45 6.13 12.21
C GLU A 170 0.64 6.27 10.92
N VAL A 171 0.66 5.23 10.09
CA VAL A 171 -0.06 5.24 8.81
C VAL A 171 -1.56 5.16 9.09
N ALA A 172 -2.30 6.18 8.64
CA ALA A 172 -3.73 6.30 8.86
C ALA A 172 -4.41 7.01 7.68
N GLN A 173 -5.64 7.50 7.87
CA GLN A 173 -6.33 8.30 6.86
C GLN A 173 -5.92 9.79 6.94
N ALA A 174 -6.27 10.56 5.92
CA ALA A 174 -5.92 11.98 5.86
C ALA A 174 -6.48 12.78 7.05
N LEU A 175 -7.61 12.36 7.61
CA LEU A 175 -8.22 13.01 8.78
C LEU A 175 -7.30 12.98 10.01
N GLU A 176 -6.68 11.83 10.27
CA GLU A 176 -5.75 11.65 11.41
C GLU A 176 -4.50 12.50 11.22
N ALA A 177 -3.96 12.56 10.00
CA ALA A 177 -2.81 13.39 9.69
C ALA A 177 -3.12 14.89 9.88
N VAL A 178 -4.27 15.35 9.40
CA VAL A 178 -4.72 16.74 9.57
C VAL A 178 -4.93 17.06 11.05
N ARG A 179 -5.58 16.16 11.79
CA ARG A 179 -5.82 16.34 13.24
C ARG A 179 -4.50 16.45 14.01
N ALA A 180 -3.56 15.55 13.75
CA ALA A 180 -2.25 15.57 14.42
C ALA A 180 -1.49 16.89 14.15
N ALA A 181 -1.55 17.41 12.92
CA ALA A 181 -0.94 18.67 12.56
C ALA A 181 -1.61 19.86 13.26
N TYR A 182 -2.96 19.87 13.31
CA TYR A 182 -3.74 20.91 13.98
C TYR A 182 -3.48 20.95 15.48
N GLU A 183 -3.52 19.79 16.16
CA GLU A 183 -3.29 19.66 17.59
C GLU A 183 -1.88 20.11 17.97
N LEU A 184 -0.87 19.73 17.18
CA LEU A 184 0.50 20.19 17.40
C LEU A 184 0.64 21.70 17.19
N GLY A 185 0.09 22.25 16.09
CA GLY A 185 0.19 23.70 15.80
C GLY A 185 -0.56 24.58 16.81
N TYR A 186 -1.49 24.01 17.58
CA TYR A 186 -2.16 24.72 18.69
C TYR A 186 -1.34 24.70 19.99
N GLN A 187 -0.37 23.78 20.11
CA GLN A 187 0.50 23.66 21.29
C GLN A 187 1.80 24.45 21.15
N LEU A 188 2.28 24.67 19.93
CA LEU A 188 3.46 25.46 19.59
C LEU A 188 3.15 26.97 19.55
#